data_be1b660f2d7f1618139f34af7f187dd4
#
_entry.id   be1b660f2d7f1618139f34af7f187dd4
#
_cell.length_a   1.000
_cell.length_b   1.000
_cell.length_c   1.000
_cell.angle_alpha   90.00
_cell.angle_beta   90.00
_cell.angle_gamma   90.00
#
_symmetry.space_group_name_H-M   'P 1'
#
loop_
_entity.id
_entity.type
_entity.pdbx_description
1 polymer ?
#
loop_
_entity_poly.entity_id
_entity_poly.type
_entity_poly.pdbx_seq_one_letter_code
_entity_poly.pdbx_strand_id
1 'polypeptide(L)'
;IIRGLVGSEMCIRDRVKLDWFTKDMIDNFFSQARKSYAEGLASLYTYERQIPEIAETKIQGLKKFYGVKSKEGLEFFEAHKSADVIHRAECEKLLDSLSKEEQKKAENASLLTARYLWNFLSGMVTKHKLNKVAA
;
A
#
# COMPACT_ATOMS: atom_id res chain seq x y z
N ILE A 1 -15.94 14.14 -19.63
CA ILE A 1 -14.64 14.76 -19.96
C ILE A 1 -13.44 13.98 -19.35
N ILE A 2 -13.48 12.66 -19.27
CA ILE A 2 -12.35 11.86 -18.73
C ILE A 2 -11.83 10.85 -19.78
N ARG A 3 -12.10 11.07 -21.05
CA ARG A 3 -11.72 10.13 -22.12
C ARG A 3 -10.23 10.16 -22.52
N GLY A 4 -9.47 11.19 -22.15
CA GLY A 4 -8.06 11.31 -22.55
C GLY A 4 -7.07 10.65 -21.59
N LEU A 5 -7.39 10.56 -20.31
CA LEU A 5 -6.48 10.02 -19.27
C LEU A 5 -6.48 8.49 -19.21
N VAL A 6 -7.64 7.86 -19.39
CA VAL A 6 -7.78 6.39 -19.28
C VAL A 6 -6.96 5.65 -20.37
N GLY A 7 -6.88 6.19 -21.58
CA GLY A 7 -6.08 5.59 -22.65
C GLY A 7 -4.56 5.74 -22.46
N SER A 8 -4.11 6.86 -21.91
CA SER A 8 -2.68 7.11 -21.64
C SER A 8 -2.17 6.31 -20.46
N GLU A 9 -2.95 6.16 -19.38
CA GLU A 9 -2.58 5.36 -18.22
C GLU A 9 -2.49 3.87 -18.55
N MET A 10 -3.41 3.33 -19.34
CA MET A 10 -3.33 1.93 -19.82
C MET A 10 -2.08 1.71 -20.66
N CYS A 11 -1.74 2.61 -21.58
CA CYS A 11 -0.55 2.49 -22.42
C CYS A 11 0.76 2.58 -21.63
N ILE A 12 0.81 3.37 -20.56
CA ILE A 12 1.98 3.45 -19.66
C ILE A 12 2.10 2.16 -18.85
N ARG A 13 1.00 1.70 -18.29
CA ARG A 13 0.94 0.50 -17.45
C ARG A 13 1.36 -0.76 -18.19
N ASP A 14 0.96 -0.90 -19.45
CA ASP A 14 1.28 -2.07 -20.28
C ASP A 14 2.75 -2.11 -20.75
N ARG A 15 3.45 -0.98 -20.69
CA ARG A 15 4.86 -0.87 -21.11
C ARG A 15 5.86 -0.95 -19.96
N VAL A 16 5.42 -0.78 -18.72
CA VAL A 16 6.29 -0.84 -17.55
C VAL A 16 6.62 -2.29 -17.22
N LYS A 17 7.90 -2.64 -17.30
CA LYS A 17 8.39 -3.91 -16.78
C LYS A 17 8.54 -3.78 -15.27
N LEU A 18 7.68 -4.49 -14.55
CA LEU A 18 7.77 -4.55 -13.08
C LEU A 18 9.01 -5.33 -12.66
N ASP A 19 9.68 -4.85 -11.65
CA ASP A 19 10.66 -5.65 -10.93
C ASP A 19 9.97 -6.82 -10.25
N TRP A 20 10.69 -7.94 -10.09
CA TRP A 20 10.15 -9.16 -9.50
C TRP A 20 9.52 -8.92 -8.12
N PHE A 21 10.16 -8.13 -7.26
CA PHE A 21 9.65 -7.81 -5.92
C PHE A 21 8.37 -6.96 -5.95
N THR A 22 8.20 -6.10 -6.95
CA THR A 22 6.97 -5.34 -7.17
C THR A 22 5.86 -6.26 -7.66
N LYS A 23 6.19 -7.11 -8.63
CA LYS A 23 5.25 -8.08 -9.18
C LYS A 23 4.75 -9.05 -8.10
N ASP A 24 5.64 -9.61 -7.32
CA ASP A 24 5.31 -10.55 -6.25
C ASP A 24 4.38 -9.93 -5.20
N MET A 25 4.62 -8.67 -4.82
CA MET A 25 3.76 -7.92 -3.91
C MET A 25 2.34 -7.76 -4.49
N ILE A 26 2.24 -7.35 -5.76
CA ILE A 26 0.95 -7.17 -6.45
C ILE A 26 0.22 -8.51 -6.57
N ASP A 27 0.91 -9.56 -7.00
CA ASP A 27 0.35 -10.91 -7.15
C ASP A 27 -0.16 -11.45 -5.81
N ASN A 28 0.54 -11.17 -4.70
CA ASN A 28 0.07 -11.53 -3.37
C ASN A 28 -1.28 -10.86 -3.06
N PHE A 29 -1.42 -9.54 -3.26
CA PHE A 29 -2.69 -8.86 -3.00
C PHE A 29 -3.83 -9.46 -3.82
N PHE A 30 -3.63 -9.70 -5.12
CA PHE A 30 -4.63 -10.36 -5.95
C PHE A 30 -4.95 -11.78 -5.49
N SER A 31 -3.93 -12.53 -5.08
CA SER A 31 -4.11 -13.90 -4.58
C SER A 31 -4.95 -13.91 -3.31
N GLN A 32 -4.61 -13.10 -2.31
CA GLN A 32 -5.34 -13.05 -1.06
C GLN A 32 -6.79 -12.56 -1.25
N ALA A 33 -7.00 -11.52 -2.07
CA ALA A 33 -8.33 -10.99 -2.36
C ALA A 33 -9.28 -12.02 -3.05
N ARG A 34 -8.70 -13.02 -3.74
CA ARG A 34 -9.47 -14.08 -4.43
C ARG A 34 -9.66 -15.34 -3.63
N LYS A 35 -8.90 -15.53 -2.54
CA LYS A 35 -8.99 -16.73 -1.70
C LYS A 35 -10.25 -16.75 -0.84
N SER A 36 -10.41 -15.73 0.00
CA SER A 36 -11.57 -15.58 0.86
C SER A 36 -11.71 -14.12 1.31
N TYR A 37 -12.90 -13.80 1.85
CA TYR A 37 -13.15 -12.50 2.47
C TYR A 37 -12.15 -12.19 3.59
N ALA A 38 -11.91 -13.13 4.49
CA ALA A 38 -11.01 -12.96 5.62
C ALA A 38 -9.57 -12.65 5.18
N GLU A 39 -9.05 -13.37 4.20
CA GLU A 39 -7.68 -13.20 3.69
C GLU A 39 -7.52 -11.89 2.92
N GLY A 40 -8.50 -11.54 2.08
CA GLY A 40 -8.53 -10.28 1.35
C GLY A 40 -8.60 -9.06 2.28
N LEU A 41 -9.53 -9.09 3.26
CA LEU A 41 -9.69 -8.04 4.26
C LEU A 41 -8.42 -7.86 5.10
N ALA A 42 -7.81 -8.94 5.55
CA ALA A 42 -6.59 -8.91 6.34
C ALA A 42 -5.39 -8.34 5.56
N SER A 43 -5.29 -8.65 4.27
CA SER A 43 -4.25 -8.10 3.40
C SER A 43 -4.43 -6.60 3.18
N LEU A 44 -5.66 -6.14 2.95
CA LEU A 44 -6.00 -4.72 2.85
C LEU A 44 -5.65 -3.99 4.16
N TYR A 45 -6.12 -4.51 5.29
CA TYR A 45 -5.81 -3.96 6.60
C TYR A 45 -4.30 -3.84 6.87
N THR A 46 -3.53 -4.87 6.51
CA THR A 46 -2.07 -4.88 6.69
C THR A 46 -1.39 -3.72 5.96
N TYR A 47 -1.89 -3.36 4.78
CA TYR A 47 -1.40 -2.23 4.02
C TYR A 47 -1.89 -0.89 4.59
N GLU A 48 -3.21 -0.71 4.75
CA GLU A 48 -3.82 0.57 5.12
C GLU A 48 -3.49 1.00 6.56
N ARG A 49 -3.25 0.03 7.45
CA ARG A 49 -2.91 0.32 8.85
C ARG A 49 -1.73 1.28 9.01
N GLN A 50 -0.78 1.26 8.09
CA GLN A 50 0.44 2.05 8.15
C GLN A 50 0.33 3.39 7.41
N ILE A 51 -0.68 3.55 6.56
CA ILE A 51 -0.77 4.69 5.64
C ILE A 51 -0.85 6.04 6.34
N PRO A 52 -1.57 6.24 7.45
CA PRO A 52 -1.62 7.55 8.11
C PRO A 52 -0.22 8.07 8.50
N GLU A 53 0.61 7.24 9.09
CA GLU A 53 1.96 7.58 9.53
C GLU A 53 2.91 7.75 8.33
N ILE A 54 2.77 6.92 7.31
CA ILE A 54 3.53 7.01 6.06
C ILE A 54 3.15 8.29 5.31
N ALA A 55 1.86 8.62 5.21
CA ALA A 55 1.38 9.82 4.55
C ALA A 55 1.94 11.09 5.20
N GLU A 56 1.93 11.16 6.54
CA GLU A 56 2.54 12.27 7.27
C GLU A 56 4.04 12.42 6.92
N THR A 57 4.78 11.31 6.96
CA THR A 57 6.21 11.31 6.61
C THR A 57 6.44 11.77 5.16
N LYS A 58 5.58 11.36 4.23
CA LYS A 58 5.64 11.77 2.82
C LYS A 58 5.35 13.25 2.65
N ILE A 59 4.34 13.80 3.34
CA ILE A 59 4.02 15.23 3.34
C ILE A 59 5.21 16.05 3.80
N GLN A 60 5.82 15.66 4.91
CA GLN A 60 6.99 16.34 5.45
C GLN A 60 8.19 16.27 4.47
N GLY A 61 8.45 15.09 3.90
CA GLY A 61 9.51 14.88 2.93
C GLY A 61 9.31 15.70 1.65
N LEU A 62 8.09 15.74 1.11
CA LEU A 62 7.74 16.53 -0.06
C LEU A 62 7.97 18.03 0.18
N LYS A 63 7.53 18.52 1.34
CA LYS A 63 7.75 19.93 1.72
C LYS A 63 9.23 20.26 1.89
N LYS A 64 9.99 19.40 2.58
CA LYS A 64 11.39 19.66 2.98
C LYS A 64 12.38 19.48 1.82
N PHE A 65 12.25 18.42 1.05
CA PHE A 65 13.27 18.01 0.07
C PHE A 65 12.90 18.35 -1.37
N TYR A 66 11.60 18.47 -1.67
CA TYR A 66 11.11 18.69 -3.04
C TYR A 66 10.42 20.04 -3.21
N GLY A 67 10.25 20.82 -2.14
CA GLY A 67 9.63 22.15 -2.20
C GLY A 67 8.14 22.14 -2.52
N VAL A 68 7.47 20.97 -2.50
CA VAL A 68 6.04 20.82 -2.78
C VAL A 68 5.26 21.33 -1.58
N LYS A 69 4.59 22.49 -1.74
CA LYS A 69 3.84 23.17 -0.67
C LYS A 69 2.38 23.44 -1.05
N SER A 70 2.03 23.27 -2.33
CA SER A 70 0.66 23.53 -2.79
C SER A 70 -0.31 22.51 -2.26
N LYS A 71 -1.59 22.89 -2.10
CA LYS A 71 -2.66 22.02 -1.65
C LYS A 71 -2.82 20.84 -2.61
N GLU A 72 -2.81 21.11 -3.90
CA GLU A 72 -2.98 20.11 -4.96
C GLU A 72 -1.86 19.06 -4.94
N GLY A 73 -0.61 19.50 -4.69
CA GLY A 73 0.55 18.61 -4.63
C GLY A 73 0.57 17.70 -3.39
N LEU A 74 -0.17 18.03 -2.35
CA LEU A 74 -0.23 17.28 -1.08
C LEU A 74 -1.57 16.57 -0.87
N GLU A 75 -2.59 16.91 -1.65
CA GLU A 75 -3.99 16.47 -1.45
C GLU A 75 -4.13 14.96 -1.34
N PHE A 76 -3.42 14.21 -2.18
CA PHE A 76 -3.44 12.75 -2.15
C PHE A 76 -3.04 12.21 -0.75
N PHE A 77 -1.94 12.70 -0.20
CA PHE A 77 -1.44 12.22 1.09
C PHE A 77 -2.28 12.74 2.26
N GLU A 78 -2.78 13.97 2.19
CA GLU A 78 -3.66 14.54 3.22
C GLU A 78 -5.01 13.77 3.27
N ALA A 79 -5.57 13.41 2.12
CA ALA A 79 -6.78 12.61 2.04
C ALA A 79 -6.58 11.21 2.66
N HIS A 80 -5.50 10.51 2.28
CA HIS A 80 -5.21 9.17 2.80
C HIS A 80 -4.86 9.18 4.28
N LYS A 81 -4.15 10.20 4.77
CA LYS A 81 -3.87 10.37 6.20
C LYS A 81 -5.15 10.37 7.03
N SER A 82 -6.21 10.99 6.55
CA SER A 82 -7.49 11.09 7.26
C SER A 82 -8.39 9.88 7.04
N ALA A 83 -8.54 9.44 5.79
CA ALA A 83 -9.44 8.35 5.41
C ALA A 83 -8.99 7.00 6.00
N ASP A 84 -7.70 6.72 5.99
CA ASP A 84 -7.20 5.42 6.40
C ASP A 84 -7.20 5.21 7.92
N VAL A 85 -7.36 6.26 8.71
CA VAL A 85 -7.70 6.14 10.14
C VAL A 85 -9.08 5.50 10.32
N ILE A 86 -10.06 5.90 9.51
CA ILE A 86 -11.42 5.36 9.54
C ILE A 86 -11.42 3.95 8.97
N HIS A 87 -10.79 3.74 7.82
CA HIS A 87 -10.68 2.42 7.17
C HIS A 87 -10.04 1.39 8.10
N ARG A 88 -8.96 1.77 8.77
CA ARG A 88 -8.31 0.90 9.77
C ARG A 88 -9.27 0.46 10.86
N ALA A 89 -10.00 1.40 11.45
CA ALA A 89 -10.95 1.09 12.53
C ALA A 89 -12.11 0.20 12.06
N GLU A 90 -12.60 0.42 10.84
CA GLU A 90 -13.65 -0.43 10.26
C GLU A 90 -13.12 -1.84 9.91
N CYS A 91 -11.92 -1.94 9.34
CA CYS A 91 -11.30 -3.24 9.10
C CYS A 91 -11.06 -4.03 10.39
N GLU A 92 -10.64 -3.38 11.47
CA GLU A 92 -10.47 -4.02 12.79
C GLU A 92 -11.77 -4.62 13.29
N LYS A 93 -12.88 -3.87 13.27
CA LYS A 93 -14.19 -4.37 13.66
C LYS A 93 -14.64 -5.58 12.83
N LEU A 94 -14.42 -5.52 11.52
CA LEU A 94 -14.78 -6.62 10.62
C LEU A 94 -13.92 -7.86 10.89
N LEU A 95 -12.62 -7.71 11.11
CA LEU A 95 -11.71 -8.80 11.46
C LEU A 95 -12.08 -9.44 12.81
N ASP A 96 -12.43 -8.63 13.80
CA ASP A 96 -12.86 -9.09 15.13
C ASP A 96 -14.17 -9.87 15.07
N SER A 97 -15.05 -9.57 14.11
CA SER A 97 -16.34 -10.26 13.91
C SER A 97 -16.22 -11.62 13.23
N LEU A 98 -15.06 -11.97 12.69
CA LEU A 98 -14.82 -13.24 12.01
C LEU A 98 -14.83 -14.43 13.00
N SER A 99 -15.18 -15.61 12.50
CA SER A 99 -15.01 -16.86 13.25
C SER A 99 -13.54 -17.11 13.59
N LYS A 100 -13.26 -17.91 14.61
CA LYS A 100 -11.89 -18.24 15.01
C LYS A 100 -11.06 -18.89 13.90
N GLU A 101 -11.69 -19.68 13.06
CA GLU A 101 -11.04 -20.28 11.89
C GLU A 101 -10.65 -19.21 10.86
N GLU A 102 -11.58 -18.28 10.56
CA GLU A 102 -11.33 -17.19 9.63
C GLU A 102 -10.31 -16.19 10.18
N GLN A 103 -10.34 -15.88 11.48
CA GLN A 103 -9.30 -15.07 12.14
C GLN A 103 -7.91 -15.68 11.94
N LYS A 104 -7.79 -17.01 12.03
CA LYS A 104 -6.51 -17.69 11.78
C LYS A 104 -6.05 -17.59 10.33
N LYS A 105 -6.98 -17.67 9.36
CA LYS A 105 -6.67 -17.41 7.95
C LYS A 105 -6.25 -15.95 7.72
N ALA A 106 -6.95 -15.02 8.33
CA ALA A 106 -6.65 -13.58 8.29
C ALA A 106 -5.24 -13.27 8.85
N GLU A 107 -4.89 -13.84 10.00
CA GLU A 107 -3.57 -13.71 10.62
C GLU A 107 -2.45 -14.17 9.69
N ASN A 108 -2.61 -15.34 9.08
CA ASN A 108 -1.63 -15.88 8.13
C ASN A 108 -1.51 -15.00 6.87
N ALA A 109 -2.62 -14.49 6.36
CA ALA A 109 -2.63 -13.59 5.21
C ALA A 109 -1.97 -12.25 5.51
N SER A 110 -2.22 -11.68 6.70
CA SER A 110 -1.55 -10.46 7.18
C SER A 110 -0.04 -10.64 7.25
N LEU A 111 0.42 -11.74 7.87
CA LEU A 111 1.85 -12.02 7.98
C LEU A 111 2.52 -12.19 6.61
N LEU A 112 1.86 -12.89 5.70
CA LEU A 112 2.34 -13.08 4.35
C LEU A 112 2.42 -11.76 3.59
N THR A 113 1.38 -10.94 3.66
CA THR A 113 1.32 -9.62 3.02
C THR A 113 2.40 -8.68 3.56
N ALA A 114 2.60 -8.67 4.88
CA ALA A 114 3.68 -7.89 5.50
C ALA A 114 5.07 -8.30 4.99
N ARG A 115 5.30 -9.60 4.78
CA ARG A 115 6.56 -10.11 4.19
C ARG A 115 6.77 -9.65 2.75
N TYR A 116 5.73 -9.66 1.92
CA TYR A 116 5.81 -9.18 0.54
C TYR A 116 6.03 -7.66 0.48
N LEU A 117 5.40 -6.88 1.35
CA LEU A 117 5.67 -5.45 1.49
C LEU A 117 7.11 -5.17 1.91
N TRP A 118 7.62 -5.94 2.88
CA TRP A 118 9.02 -5.84 3.30
C TRP A 118 10.00 -6.19 2.18
N ASN A 119 9.74 -7.26 1.44
CA ASN A 119 10.55 -7.66 0.29
C ASN A 119 10.54 -6.61 -0.82
N PHE A 120 9.37 -6.00 -1.08
CA PHE A 120 9.25 -4.88 -2.01
C PHE A 120 10.16 -3.72 -1.59
N LEU A 121 10.04 -3.26 -0.35
CA LEU A 121 10.87 -2.15 0.16
C LEU A 121 12.37 -2.49 0.13
N SER A 122 12.73 -3.69 0.55
CA SER A 122 14.13 -4.18 0.51
C SER A 122 14.67 -4.23 -0.91
N GLY A 123 13.85 -4.68 -1.86
CA GLY A 123 14.19 -4.69 -3.29
C GLY A 123 14.42 -3.28 -3.83
N MET A 124 13.56 -2.33 -3.47
CA MET A 124 13.71 -0.92 -3.85
C MET A 124 15.01 -0.32 -3.28
N VAL A 125 15.26 -0.52 -1.99
CA VAL A 125 16.48 -0.05 -1.32
C VAL A 125 17.73 -0.59 -2.01
N THR A 126 17.75 -1.90 -2.26
CA THR A 126 18.90 -2.57 -2.92
C THR A 126 19.10 -2.09 -4.34
N LYS A 127 18.03 -2.07 -5.14
CA LYS A 127 18.09 -1.66 -6.56
C LYS A 127 18.57 -0.22 -6.71
N HIS A 128 18.10 0.68 -5.89
CA HIS A 128 18.41 2.11 -5.96
C HIS A 128 19.57 2.54 -5.06
N LYS A 129 20.26 1.60 -4.38
CA LYS A 129 21.40 1.86 -3.51
C LYS A 129 21.11 2.91 -2.43
N LEU A 130 19.90 2.88 -1.86
CA LEU A 130 19.43 3.90 -0.90
C LEU A 130 20.08 3.79 0.48
N ASN A 131 20.82 2.75 0.78
CA ASN A 131 21.51 2.53 2.07
C ASN A 131 22.59 3.59 2.41
N LYS A 132 22.90 4.49 1.49
CA LYS A 132 23.89 5.56 1.71
C LYS A 132 23.30 6.89 2.20
N VAL A 133 21.99 6.96 2.41
CA VAL A 133 21.29 8.22 2.75
C VAL A 133 20.91 8.33 4.23
N ALA A 134 21.13 7.27 5.01
CA ALA A 134 20.83 7.23 6.45
C ALA A 134 22.14 7.19 7.27
N ALA A 135 22.95 8.25 7.12
CA ALA A 135 24.05 8.54 8.02
C ALA A 135 24.04 10.05 8.34
#